data_9d5cbd1267d1e7a4f1ba9ca74414cb3c
#
_entry.id   9d5cbd1267d1e7a4f1ba9ca74414cb3c
#
_cell.length_a   1.000
_cell.length_b   1.000
_cell.length_c   1.000
_cell.angle_alpha   90.00
_cell.angle_beta   90.00
_cell.angle_gamma   90.00
#
_symmetry.space_group_name_H-M   'P 1'
#
loop_
_entity.id
_entity.type
_entity.pdbx_description
1 polymer ?
#
loop_
_entity_poly.entity_id
_entity_poly.type
_entity_poly.pdbx_seq_one_letter_code
_entity_poly.pdbx_strand_id
1 'polypeptide(L)'
;MLSAIVGVNWGDEGKGRIVDYLSQDFDIVSRYQGGNNAGHTVVNEKGTFILNLLPSGILRDGTVNVMGAGMVIDIEHLVGEIGRLREKGIEISPENLKISDRATICMPYHRIQDCLEEDRLSDKKFGSTRRGIAPVYADKYMKKTIRMGDLRDIDGIADHLRDIVEWKNLLIEGGYHHEPIDAEKMLTWLRTYGKPLLPYICNTSEYLSKAADEGKKILFEAQLGALRDIDYGIYPYTSSSNSIAAFSTIGAGIPQLHLDESIGVMKAYSTCVGEGPFVCELFGEEGEILRRAGNEYGAATGRPRRVGGFDVVASRYGARVQGATAIALTKLDILSYFDKIPVCVAYEIDGKRVDTFPTGSALNNAKPVYEYFDGWKEDISDCRSFDELPEAAKKYIDFIETRIGVQIKYISVGAERDSIITR
;
A
#
# COMPACT_ATOMS: atom_id res chain seq x y z
N MET A 1 -13.54 0.28 -18.49
CA MET A 1 -13.03 -0.81 -17.63
C MET A 1 -12.38 -0.19 -16.40
N LEU A 2 -12.79 -0.62 -15.22
CA LEU A 2 -12.27 -0.15 -13.92
C LEU A 2 -11.67 -1.33 -13.16
N SER A 3 -10.35 -1.35 -12.99
CA SER A 3 -9.64 -2.44 -12.31
C SER A 3 -8.89 -1.92 -11.09
N ALA A 4 -8.80 -2.70 -10.02
CA ALA A 4 -8.03 -2.37 -8.83
C ALA A 4 -6.90 -3.36 -8.61
N ILE A 5 -5.70 -2.86 -8.29
CA ILE A 5 -4.57 -3.66 -7.81
C ILE A 5 -4.42 -3.44 -6.31
N VAL A 6 -4.64 -4.50 -5.55
CA VAL A 6 -4.74 -4.46 -4.09
C VAL A 6 -3.83 -5.50 -3.43
N GLY A 7 -3.36 -5.21 -2.22
CA GLY A 7 -2.60 -6.18 -1.44
C GLY A 7 -3.52 -7.15 -0.71
N VAL A 8 -3.18 -8.43 -0.75
CA VAL A 8 -3.97 -9.47 -0.08
C VAL A 8 -3.60 -9.60 1.40
N ASN A 9 -2.32 -9.40 1.74
CA ASN A 9 -1.78 -9.71 3.07
C ASN A 9 -1.43 -8.43 3.88
N TRP A 10 -0.19 -8.33 4.38
CA TRP A 10 0.27 -7.26 5.27
C TRP A 10 0.85 -6.05 4.55
N GLY A 11 0.83 -6.00 3.23
CA GLY A 11 1.52 -5.00 2.40
C GLY A 11 2.88 -5.51 1.89
N ASP A 12 3.54 -4.68 1.09
CA ASP A 12 4.84 -4.99 0.45
C ASP A 12 4.83 -6.23 -0.45
N GLU A 13 3.65 -6.60 -1.01
CA GLU A 13 3.49 -7.75 -1.90
C GLU A 13 4.08 -7.52 -3.31
N GLY A 14 4.55 -6.31 -3.62
CA GLY A 14 5.04 -5.98 -4.95
C GLY A 14 4.00 -5.34 -5.87
N LYS A 15 2.97 -4.71 -5.31
CA LYS A 15 1.90 -4.03 -6.07
C LYS A 15 2.41 -3.04 -7.10
N GLY A 16 3.37 -2.18 -6.73
CA GLY A 16 3.91 -1.16 -7.63
C GLY A 16 4.44 -1.75 -8.94
N ARG A 17 5.07 -2.93 -8.89
CA ARG A 17 5.51 -3.67 -10.07
C ARG A 17 4.36 -4.17 -10.93
N ILE A 18 3.32 -4.73 -10.31
CA ILE A 18 2.13 -5.20 -11.03
C ILE A 18 1.38 -4.02 -11.64
N VAL A 19 1.30 -2.87 -10.93
CA VAL A 19 0.76 -1.62 -11.49
C VAL A 19 1.59 -1.16 -12.69
N ASP A 20 2.92 -1.12 -12.58
CA ASP A 20 3.78 -0.72 -13.68
C ASP A 20 3.62 -1.64 -14.90
N TYR A 21 3.56 -2.96 -14.67
CA TYR A 21 3.35 -3.94 -15.73
C TYR A 21 1.99 -3.75 -16.43
N LEU A 22 0.90 -3.66 -15.68
CA LEU A 22 -0.46 -3.58 -16.23
C LEU A 22 -0.83 -2.17 -16.71
N SER A 23 -0.19 -1.12 -16.23
CA SER A 23 -0.53 0.26 -16.59
C SER A 23 -0.39 0.57 -18.09
N GLN A 24 0.32 -0.27 -18.85
CA GLN A 24 0.39 -0.16 -20.31
C GLN A 24 -0.98 -0.30 -21.00
N ASP A 25 -1.90 -1.01 -20.38
CA ASP A 25 -3.22 -1.30 -20.92
C ASP A 25 -4.29 -0.32 -20.39
N PHE A 26 -3.88 0.70 -19.60
CA PHE A 26 -4.76 1.65 -18.94
C PHE A 26 -4.42 3.09 -19.29
N ASP A 27 -5.45 3.91 -19.49
CA ASP A 27 -5.32 5.34 -19.77
C ASP A 27 -5.00 6.15 -18.50
N ILE A 28 -5.50 5.68 -17.35
CA ILE A 28 -5.41 6.41 -16.08
C ILE A 28 -4.99 5.45 -14.96
N VAL A 29 -4.05 5.90 -14.11
CA VAL A 29 -3.71 5.23 -12.84
C VAL A 29 -4.11 6.14 -11.69
N SER A 30 -4.96 5.68 -10.77
CA SER A 30 -5.47 6.47 -9.66
C SER A 30 -5.16 5.83 -8.32
N ARG A 31 -4.50 6.57 -7.43
CA ARG A 31 -4.39 6.21 -6.01
C ARG A 31 -5.58 6.76 -5.25
N TYR A 32 -6.16 5.95 -4.38
CA TYR A 32 -7.44 6.25 -3.75
C TYR A 32 -7.39 6.38 -2.22
N GLN A 33 -6.28 6.02 -1.57
CA GLN A 33 -6.14 6.04 -0.11
C GLN A 33 -4.67 6.12 0.33
N GLY A 34 -4.45 6.35 1.64
CA GLY A 34 -3.12 6.41 2.23
C GLY A 34 -2.41 7.74 1.95
N GLY A 35 -1.14 7.78 2.26
CA GLY A 35 -0.27 8.94 2.13
C GLY A 35 1.16 8.52 1.81
N ASN A 36 2.15 9.23 2.38
CA ASN A 36 3.57 8.94 2.19
C ASN A 36 4.14 7.86 3.15
N ASN A 37 3.27 7.02 3.71
CA ASN A 37 3.65 5.94 4.62
C ASN A 37 4.09 4.64 3.93
N ALA A 38 3.82 4.49 2.64
CA ALA A 38 4.27 3.35 1.85
C ALA A 38 5.30 3.78 0.79
N GLY A 39 6.15 2.85 0.38
CA GLY A 39 7.10 3.03 -0.71
C GLY A 39 6.88 1.95 -1.77
N HIS A 40 6.53 2.35 -2.98
CA HIS A 40 6.44 1.46 -4.14
C HIS A 40 7.74 1.52 -4.92
N THR A 41 8.51 0.44 -4.90
CA THR A 41 9.73 0.35 -5.72
C THR A 41 9.35 -0.18 -7.09
N VAL A 42 9.69 0.59 -8.12
CA VAL A 42 9.52 0.22 -9.53
C VAL A 42 10.89 0.23 -10.20
N VAL A 43 11.20 -0.83 -10.92
CA VAL A 43 12.43 -0.97 -11.71
C VAL A 43 12.03 -1.07 -13.18
N ASN A 44 12.53 -0.16 -13.97
CA ASN A 44 12.31 -0.12 -15.43
C ASN A 44 13.59 0.31 -16.15
N GLU A 45 13.51 0.49 -17.48
CA GLU A 45 14.63 0.90 -18.33
C GLU A 45 15.22 2.27 -17.97
N LYS A 46 14.45 3.15 -17.30
CA LYS A 46 14.89 4.46 -16.83
C LYS A 46 15.60 4.39 -15.46
N GLY A 47 15.58 3.22 -14.79
CA GLY A 47 16.23 2.98 -13.50
C GLY A 47 15.32 2.49 -12.38
N THR A 48 15.78 2.67 -11.15
CA THR A 48 15.03 2.31 -9.93
C THR A 48 14.39 3.56 -9.31
N PHE A 49 13.10 3.48 -9.06
CA PHE A 49 12.29 4.56 -8.50
C PHE A 49 11.58 4.08 -7.22
N ILE A 50 11.55 4.95 -6.21
CA ILE A 50 10.78 4.73 -4.99
C ILE A 50 9.71 5.82 -4.93
N LEU A 51 8.45 5.42 -5.14
CA LEU A 51 7.29 6.31 -5.12
C LEU A 51 6.57 6.19 -3.78
N ASN A 52 6.25 7.31 -3.18
CA ASN A 52 5.54 7.38 -1.91
C ASN A 52 4.09 7.89 -2.08
N LEU A 53 3.89 9.02 -2.75
CA LEU A 53 2.61 9.66 -2.97
C LEU A 53 2.13 9.52 -4.41
N LEU A 54 3.02 9.65 -5.38
CA LEU A 54 2.66 9.58 -6.79
C LEU A 54 2.24 8.17 -7.20
N PRO A 55 1.21 8.03 -8.05
CA PRO A 55 0.85 6.75 -8.65
C PRO A 55 1.99 6.18 -9.50
N SER A 56 2.11 4.85 -9.54
CA SER A 56 3.20 4.18 -10.28
C SER A 56 3.14 4.41 -11.79
N GLY A 57 1.96 4.73 -12.33
CA GLY A 57 1.78 5.10 -13.74
C GLY A 57 2.51 6.37 -14.18
N ILE A 58 3.01 7.21 -13.23
CA ILE A 58 3.78 8.43 -13.54
C ILE A 58 5.09 8.13 -14.29
N LEU A 59 5.57 6.90 -14.21
CA LEU A 59 6.78 6.45 -14.89
C LEU A 59 6.52 6.03 -16.34
N ARG A 60 5.26 6.08 -16.81
CA ARG A 60 4.86 5.76 -18.19
C ARG A 60 4.43 6.99 -18.95
N ASP A 61 4.94 7.12 -20.16
CA ASP A 61 4.52 8.15 -21.08
C ASP A 61 3.07 7.89 -21.54
N GLY A 62 2.26 8.94 -21.62
CA GLY A 62 0.87 8.86 -22.09
C GLY A 62 -0.16 8.44 -21.04
N THR A 63 0.26 8.03 -19.83
CA THR A 63 -0.64 7.67 -18.73
C THR A 63 -0.97 8.89 -17.86
N VAL A 64 -2.24 9.13 -17.59
CA VAL A 64 -2.66 10.16 -16.63
C VAL A 64 -2.71 9.57 -15.22
N ASN A 65 -2.17 10.32 -14.27
CA ASN A 65 -2.05 9.90 -12.88
C ASN A 65 -2.95 10.74 -11.98
N VAL A 66 -3.76 10.10 -11.14
CA VAL A 66 -4.72 10.78 -10.29
C VAL A 66 -4.46 10.47 -8.82
N MET A 67 -4.34 11.50 -8.01
CA MET A 67 -4.32 11.43 -6.57
C MET A 67 -5.73 11.71 -6.06
N GLY A 68 -6.45 10.67 -5.63
CA GLY A 68 -7.88 10.71 -5.33
C GLY A 68 -8.22 11.38 -4.00
N ALA A 69 -9.51 11.63 -3.80
CA ALA A 69 -10.08 12.33 -2.64
C ALA A 69 -9.84 11.63 -1.29
N GLY A 70 -9.65 10.30 -1.30
CA GLY A 70 -9.38 9.51 -0.11
C GLY A 70 -7.95 9.59 0.42
N MET A 71 -7.02 10.15 -0.36
CA MET A 71 -5.63 10.31 0.04
C MET A 71 -5.44 11.41 1.09
N VAL A 72 -4.35 11.27 1.86
CA VAL A 72 -3.81 12.30 2.74
C VAL A 72 -2.41 12.68 2.26
N ILE A 73 -2.23 13.95 1.92
CA ILE A 73 -1.09 14.42 1.12
C ILE A 73 -0.19 15.33 1.94
N ASP A 74 1.02 14.88 2.24
CA ASP A 74 2.12 15.74 2.71
C ASP A 74 2.65 16.52 1.51
N ILE A 75 2.28 17.81 1.42
CA ILE A 75 2.60 18.64 0.24
C ILE A 75 4.09 18.95 0.11
N GLU A 76 4.83 19.04 1.22
CA GLU A 76 6.29 19.20 1.21
C GLU A 76 6.95 17.95 0.61
N HIS A 77 6.53 16.77 1.08
CA HIS A 77 7.03 15.50 0.55
C HIS A 77 6.70 15.35 -0.95
N LEU A 78 5.48 15.72 -1.35
CA LEU A 78 5.05 15.63 -2.76
C LEU A 78 5.86 16.53 -3.67
N VAL A 79 6.09 17.80 -3.27
CA VAL A 79 6.95 18.72 -4.04
C VAL A 79 8.36 18.14 -4.20
N GLY A 80 8.91 17.59 -3.12
CA GLY A 80 10.22 16.92 -3.18
C GLY A 80 10.22 15.66 -4.05
N GLU A 81 9.16 14.86 -4.03
CA GLU A 81 9.04 13.67 -4.88
C GLU A 81 8.96 14.04 -6.36
N ILE A 82 8.15 15.03 -6.72
CA ILE A 82 8.07 15.58 -8.08
C ILE A 82 9.45 16.08 -8.54
N GLY A 83 10.15 16.84 -7.68
CA GLY A 83 11.50 17.35 -7.99
C GLY A 83 12.49 16.24 -8.33
N ARG A 84 12.61 15.23 -7.45
CA ARG A 84 13.50 14.08 -7.66
C ARG A 84 13.21 13.29 -8.93
N LEU A 85 11.93 13.13 -9.30
CA LEU A 85 11.57 12.43 -10.52
C LEU A 85 11.90 13.24 -11.76
N ARG A 86 11.70 14.57 -11.74
CA ARG A 86 12.08 15.45 -12.83
C ARG A 86 13.59 15.47 -13.06
N GLU A 87 14.38 15.48 -12.00
CA GLU A 87 15.84 15.37 -12.07
C GLU A 87 16.30 14.05 -12.75
N LYS A 88 15.49 13.01 -12.65
CA LYS A 88 15.69 11.72 -13.34
C LYS A 88 15.07 11.66 -14.73
N GLY A 89 14.60 12.79 -15.27
CA GLY A 89 14.04 12.88 -16.61
C GLY A 89 12.60 12.40 -16.76
N ILE A 90 11.85 12.26 -15.66
CA ILE A 90 10.41 11.96 -15.72
C ILE A 90 9.65 13.26 -15.92
N GLU A 91 8.87 13.33 -16.99
CA GLU A 91 8.01 14.48 -17.26
C GLU A 91 6.78 14.44 -16.34
N ILE A 92 6.57 15.52 -15.56
CA ILE A 92 5.41 15.67 -14.66
C ILE A 92 4.82 17.05 -14.89
N SER A 93 3.61 17.06 -15.41
CA SER A 93 2.89 18.29 -15.76
C SER A 93 1.41 18.19 -15.37
N PRO A 94 0.64 19.28 -15.42
CA PRO A 94 -0.80 19.23 -15.18
C PRO A 94 -1.59 18.35 -16.16
N GLU A 95 -1.01 18.01 -17.29
CA GLU A 95 -1.60 17.11 -18.29
C GLU A 95 -1.59 15.66 -17.80
N ASN A 96 -0.51 15.21 -17.16
CA ASN A 96 -0.33 13.82 -16.75
C ASN A 96 -0.42 13.56 -15.24
N LEU A 97 -0.58 14.62 -14.41
CA LEU A 97 -0.83 14.51 -12.96
C LEU A 97 -2.05 15.36 -12.57
N LYS A 98 -3.02 14.74 -11.88
CA LYS A 98 -4.21 15.40 -11.33
C LYS A 98 -4.27 15.13 -9.82
N ILE A 99 -4.51 16.17 -9.03
CA ILE A 99 -4.64 16.06 -7.57
C ILE A 99 -6.05 16.50 -7.20
N SER A 100 -6.76 15.64 -6.45
CA SER A 100 -8.11 15.96 -5.99
C SER A 100 -8.13 17.19 -5.08
N ASP A 101 -8.96 18.17 -5.41
CA ASP A 101 -9.25 19.32 -4.55
C ASP A 101 -9.87 18.91 -3.19
N ARG A 102 -10.42 17.70 -3.09
CA ARG A 102 -11.00 17.11 -1.87
C ARG A 102 -10.02 16.29 -1.03
N ALA A 103 -8.82 15.98 -1.54
CA ALA A 103 -7.80 15.27 -0.77
C ALA A 103 -7.37 16.11 0.45
N THR A 104 -7.09 15.44 1.55
CA THR A 104 -6.73 16.09 2.81
C THR A 104 -5.23 16.38 2.87
N ILE A 105 -4.83 17.54 3.37
CA ILE A 105 -3.42 17.88 3.59
C ILE A 105 -2.95 17.27 4.90
N CYS A 106 -1.87 16.49 4.84
CA CYS A 106 -1.14 16.04 6.01
C CYS A 106 -0.17 17.15 6.45
N MET A 107 -0.58 17.91 7.46
CA MET A 107 0.17 19.05 8.00
C MET A 107 1.37 18.60 8.84
N PRO A 108 2.41 19.44 9.03
CA PRO A 108 3.57 19.11 9.85
C PRO A 108 3.22 18.66 11.28
N TYR A 109 2.19 19.23 11.89
CA TYR A 109 1.75 18.85 13.24
C TYR A 109 1.20 17.43 13.32
N HIS A 110 0.68 16.85 12.23
CA HIS A 110 0.28 15.44 12.21
C HIS A 110 1.51 14.52 12.36
N ARG A 111 2.62 14.87 11.69
CA ARG A 111 3.89 14.12 11.81
C ARG A 111 4.45 14.24 13.23
N ILE A 112 4.41 15.44 13.82
CA ILE A 112 4.84 15.69 15.20
C ILE A 112 4.01 14.83 16.15
N GLN A 113 2.69 14.85 16.05
CA GLN A 113 1.79 14.07 16.90
C GLN A 113 2.04 12.55 16.76
N ASP A 114 2.26 12.04 15.54
CA ASP A 114 2.56 10.62 15.29
C ASP A 114 3.87 10.20 15.96
N CYS A 115 4.90 11.05 15.90
CA CYS A 115 6.17 10.81 16.61
C CYS A 115 5.98 10.79 18.12
N LEU A 116 5.28 11.79 18.68
CA LEU A 116 5.04 11.90 20.12
C LEU A 116 4.23 10.71 20.66
N GLU A 117 3.24 10.23 19.90
CA GLU A 117 2.43 9.08 20.31
C GLU A 117 3.25 7.78 20.29
N GLU A 118 4.04 7.53 19.25
CA GLU A 118 4.93 6.36 19.19
C GLU A 118 5.96 6.37 20.32
N ASP A 119 6.50 7.55 20.66
CA ASP A 119 7.46 7.69 21.75
C ASP A 119 6.78 7.48 23.11
N ARG A 120 5.54 8.00 23.31
CA ARG A 120 4.74 7.79 24.52
C ARG A 120 4.40 6.30 24.74
N LEU A 121 4.11 5.57 23.67
CA LEU A 121 3.75 4.15 23.74
C LEU A 121 4.93 3.25 24.11
N SER A 122 6.17 3.70 23.90
CA SER A 122 7.39 2.95 24.26
C SER A 122 7.36 1.49 23.78
N ASP A 123 7.26 0.52 24.70
CA ASP A 123 7.24 -0.92 24.39
C ASP A 123 5.91 -1.39 23.75
N LYS A 124 4.85 -0.57 23.84
CA LYS A 124 3.52 -0.85 23.27
C LYS A 124 3.28 -0.17 21.92
N LYS A 125 4.33 0.34 21.29
CA LYS A 125 4.26 1.03 20.01
C LYS A 125 3.64 0.14 18.91
N PHE A 126 2.96 0.78 17.96
CA PHE A 126 2.37 0.11 16.80
C PHE A 126 3.38 -0.11 15.66
N GLY A 127 4.54 0.54 15.71
CA GLY A 127 5.52 0.56 14.63
C GLY A 127 5.11 1.51 13.51
N SER A 128 4.54 2.68 13.86
CA SER A 128 4.19 3.74 12.92
C SER A 128 5.38 4.15 12.04
N THR A 129 5.08 4.56 10.83
CA THR A 129 6.05 5.16 9.91
C THR A 129 6.43 6.59 10.30
N ARG A 130 5.80 7.16 11.33
CA ARG A 130 5.98 8.54 11.80
C ARG A 130 5.71 9.60 10.70
N ARG A 131 4.77 9.27 9.80
CA ARG A 131 4.37 10.13 8.68
C ARG A 131 3.06 10.88 8.92
N GLY A 132 2.50 10.78 10.14
CA GLY A 132 1.29 11.50 10.53
C GLY A 132 -0.02 10.91 10.00
N ILE A 133 0.00 9.64 9.57
CA ILE A 133 -1.16 9.01 8.90
C ILE A 133 -2.33 8.84 9.87
N ALA A 134 -2.13 8.28 11.05
CA ALA A 134 -3.20 8.11 12.02
C ALA A 134 -3.77 9.46 12.49
N PRO A 135 -2.95 10.45 12.88
CA PRO A 135 -3.46 11.77 13.26
C PRO A 135 -4.26 12.48 12.17
N VAL A 136 -3.79 12.46 10.91
CA VAL A 136 -4.50 13.17 9.82
C VAL A 136 -5.84 12.51 9.46
N TYR A 137 -5.93 11.17 9.49
CA TYR A 137 -7.21 10.50 9.29
C TYR A 137 -8.17 10.73 10.46
N ALA A 138 -7.68 10.71 11.71
CA ALA A 138 -8.49 11.07 12.87
C ALA A 138 -9.07 12.47 12.73
N ASP A 139 -8.25 13.46 12.41
CA ASP A 139 -8.68 14.85 12.22
C ASP A 139 -9.64 15.01 11.02
N LYS A 140 -9.45 14.23 9.95
CA LYS A 140 -10.38 14.21 8.81
C LYS A 140 -11.79 13.82 9.24
N TYR A 141 -11.95 12.78 10.05
CA TYR A 141 -13.26 12.37 10.57
C TYR A 141 -13.80 13.32 11.64
N MET A 142 -12.93 14.00 12.38
CA MET A 142 -13.30 15.09 13.28
C MET A 142 -13.61 16.41 12.55
N LYS A 143 -13.43 16.48 11.23
CA LYS A 143 -13.65 17.66 10.38
C LYS A 143 -12.73 18.84 10.74
N LYS A 144 -11.50 18.56 11.14
CA LYS A 144 -10.47 19.52 11.56
C LYS A 144 -9.24 19.44 10.65
N THR A 145 -9.48 19.57 9.34
CA THR A 145 -8.41 19.47 8.34
C THR A 145 -8.54 20.51 7.24
N ILE A 146 -7.44 20.76 6.56
CA ILE A 146 -7.34 21.56 5.36
C ILE A 146 -7.30 20.61 4.16
N ARG A 147 -7.98 20.97 3.07
CA ARG A 147 -8.01 20.20 1.82
C ARG A 147 -7.11 20.82 0.76
N MET A 148 -6.75 20.06 -0.25
CA MET A 148 -5.94 20.56 -1.36
C MET A 148 -6.59 21.73 -2.09
N GLY A 149 -7.93 21.74 -2.22
CA GLY A 149 -8.67 22.84 -2.82
C GLY A 149 -8.52 24.18 -2.09
N ASP A 150 -8.30 24.13 -0.78
CA ASP A 150 -8.17 25.33 0.06
C ASP A 150 -6.85 26.09 -0.22
N LEU A 151 -5.89 25.43 -0.85
CA LEU A 151 -4.64 26.08 -1.28
C LEU A 151 -4.84 27.22 -2.29
N ARG A 152 -6.02 27.28 -2.94
CA ARG A 152 -6.37 28.36 -3.86
C ARG A 152 -6.61 29.70 -3.16
N ASP A 153 -6.98 29.66 -1.86
CA ASP A 153 -7.24 30.85 -1.04
C ASP A 153 -6.76 30.61 0.40
N ILE A 154 -5.44 30.62 0.61
CA ILE A 154 -4.83 30.38 1.93
C ILE A 154 -5.16 31.52 2.90
N ASP A 155 -5.33 32.74 2.42
CA ASP A 155 -5.67 33.88 3.27
C ASP A 155 -7.12 33.76 3.77
N GLY A 156 -8.03 33.28 2.93
CA GLY A 156 -9.43 33.04 3.30
C GLY A 156 -9.62 31.93 4.34
N ILE A 157 -8.70 30.97 4.43
CA ILE A 157 -8.75 29.90 5.43
C ILE A 157 -7.89 30.16 6.66
N ALA A 158 -7.21 31.31 6.77
CA ALA A 158 -6.22 31.54 7.83
C ALA A 158 -6.81 31.43 9.24
N ASP A 159 -7.99 32.01 9.49
CA ASP A 159 -8.66 31.91 10.79
C ASP A 159 -9.08 30.47 11.11
N HIS A 160 -9.61 29.75 10.13
CA HIS A 160 -9.93 28.32 10.29
C HIS A 160 -8.71 27.49 10.65
N LEU A 161 -7.55 27.76 10.04
CA LEU A 161 -6.31 27.07 10.42
C LEU A 161 -5.86 27.44 11.84
N ARG A 162 -5.99 28.71 12.27
CA ARG A 162 -5.69 29.12 13.64
C ARG A 162 -6.54 28.36 14.65
N ASP A 163 -7.84 28.24 14.41
CA ASP A 163 -8.78 27.49 15.26
C ASP A 163 -8.39 26.00 15.33
N ILE A 164 -7.99 25.39 14.21
CA ILE A 164 -7.50 23.99 14.18
C ILE A 164 -6.22 23.86 15.02
N VAL A 165 -5.27 24.78 14.86
CA VAL A 165 -3.99 24.73 15.58
C VAL A 165 -4.21 24.97 17.08
N GLU A 166 -5.06 25.90 17.49
CA GLU A 166 -5.44 26.10 18.88
C GLU A 166 -5.99 24.80 19.49
N TRP A 167 -6.97 24.20 18.82
CA TRP A 167 -7.52 22.91 19.25
C TRP A 167 -6.45 21.81 19.32
N LYS A 168 -5.55 21.73 18.32
CA LYS A 168 -4.47 20.74 18.29
C LYS A 168 -3.50 20.93 19.44
N ASN A 169 -3.21 22.16 19.83
CA ASN A 169 -2.32 22.48 20.93
C ASN A 169 -2.85 22.00 22.29
N LEU A 170 -4.16 21.84 22.48
CA LEU A 170 -4.70 21.21 23.69
C LEU A 170 -4.12 19.82 23.93
N LEU A 171 -3.89 19.06 22.86
CA LEU A 171 -3.29 17.73 22.95
C LEU A 171 -1.76 17.80 22.98
N ILE A 172 -1.16 18.66 22.14
CA ILE A 172 0.31 18.77 22.01
C ILE A 172 0.93 19.27 23.34
N GLU A 173 0.37 20.30 23.93
CA GLU A 173 0.85 20.85 25.21
C GLU A 173 0.33 20.02 26.40
N GLY A 174 -0.99 19.82 26.48
CA GLY A 174 -1.63 19.20 27.63
C GLY A 174 -1.41 17.70 27.75
N GLY A 175 -1.41 16.99 26.61
CA GLY A 175 -1.28 15.54 26.55
C GLY A 175 0.16 15.05 26.39
N TYR A 176 0.92 15.68 25.50
CA TYR A 176 2.29 15.26 25.21
C TYR A 176 3.36 16.12 25.86
N HIS A 177 3.00 17.23 26.53
CA HIS A 177 3.93 18.18 27.17
C HIS A 177 5.02 18.67 26.21
N HIS A 178 4.63 18.92 24.98
CA HIS A 178 5.50 19.41 23.92
C HIS A 178 5.22 20.89 23.63
N GLU A 179 6.18 21.58 23.03
CA GLU A 179 6.03 22.97 22.59
C GLU A 179 4.84 23.12 21.64
N PRO A 180 4.07 24.22 21.77
CA PRO A 180 2.89 24.44 20.93
C PRO A 180 3.24 24.62 19.45
N ILE A 181 2.32 24.23 18.61
CA ILE A 181 2.39 24.48 17.19
C ILE A 181 2.06 25.94 16.90
N ASP A 182 2.88 26.58 16.08
CA ASP A 182 2.70 27.95 15.64
C ASP A 182 1.85 28.01 14.35
N ALA A 183 0.69 28.61 14.40
CA ALA A 183 -0.24 28.70 13.28
C ALA A 183 0.35 29.51 12.09
N GLU A 184 1.13 30.57 12.35
CA GLU A 184 1.72 31.40 11.28
C GLU A 184 2.84 30.63 10.55
N LYS A 185 3.57 29.76 11.25
CA LYS A 185 4.49 28.82 10.58
C LYS A 185 3.75 27.85 9.69
N MET A 186 2.58 27.36 10.11
CA MET A 186 1.73 26.47 9.29
C MET A 186 1.19 27.17 8.04
N LEU A 187 0.74 28.44 8.17
CA LEU A 187 0.34 29.25 7.03
C LEU A 187 1.49 29.48 6.03
N THR A 188 2.67 29.79 6.56
CA THR A 188 3.88 29.98 5.75
C THR A 188 4.24 28.69 5.00
N TRP A 189 4.15 27.53 5.68
CA TRP A 189 4.40 26.21 5.08
C TRP A 189 3.39 25.92 3.96
N LEU A 190 2.09 26.19 4.16
CA LEU A 190 1.06 26.04 3.13
C LEU A 190 1.37 26.91 1.90
N ARG A 191 1.74 28.20 2.09
CA ARG A 191 2.12 29.08 0.98
C ARG A 191 3.34 28.59 0.22
N THR A 192 4.35 28.10 0.95
CA THR A 192 5.62 27.64 0.36
C THR A 192 5.42 26.40 -0.51
N TYR A 193 4.77 25.37 0.04
CA TYR A 193 4.64 24.07 -0.61
C TYR A 193 3.33 23.90 -1.38
N GLY A 194 2.32 24.71 -1.09
CA GLY A 194 1.05 24.67 -1.80
C GLY A 194 1.10 25.35 -3.17
N LYS A 195 1.79 26.51 -3.29
CA LYS A 195 1.87 27.27 -4.55
C LYS A 195 2.35 26.45 -5.75
N PRO A 196 3.43 25.62 -5.66
CA PRO A 196 3.87 24.78 -6.77
C PRO A 196 2.85 23.73 -7.20
N LEU A 197 1.91 23.35 -6.33
CA LEU A 197 0.93 22.28 -6.59
C LEU A 197 -0.39 22.80 -7.19
N LEU A 198 -0.65 24.11 -7.16
CA LEU A 198 -1.90 24.70 -7.67
C LEU A 198 -2.27 24.26 -9.10
N PRO A 199 -1.32 24.18 -10.06
CA PRO A 199 -1.66 23.79 -11.43
C PRO A 199 -2.21 22.35 -11.56
N TYR A 200 -1.90 21.46 -10.59
CA TYR A 200 -2.32 20.06 -10.61
C TYR A 200 -3.68 19.82 -9.94
N ILE A 201 -4.15 20.79 -9.12
CA ILE A 201 -5.37 20.64 -8.32
C ILE A 201 -6.61 20.86 -9.18
N CYS A 202 -7.47 19.85 -9.22
CA CYS A 202 -8.72 19.90 -9.99
C CYS A 202 -9.83 19.07 -9.31
N ASN A 203 -11.05 19.17 -9.85
CA ASN A 203 -12.16 18.29 -9.48
C ASN A 203 -11.95 16.91 -10.14
N THR A 204 -11.20 16.03 -9.46
CA THR A 204 -10.90 14.68 -9.97
C THR A 204 -12.12 13.78 -10.09
N SER A 205 -13.19 14.03 -9.30
CA SER A 205 -14.44 13.27 -9.42
C SER A 205 -15.10 13.49 -10.78
N GLU A 206 -15.17 14.74 -11.23
CA GLU A 206 -15.71 15.07 -12.54
C GLU A 206 -14.80 14.56 -13.66
N TYR A 207 -13.49 14.76 -13.51
CA TYR A 207 -12.50 14.27 -14.47
C TYR A 207 -12.59 12.75 -14.68
N LEU A 208 -12.62 11.96 -13.60
CA LEU A 208 -12.70 10.50 -13.69
C LEU A 208 -14.07 10.01 -14.17
N SER A 209 -15.16 10.66 -13.78
CA SER A 209 -16.51 10.34 -14.28
C SER A 209 -16.59 10.52 -15.79
N LYS A 210 -16.13 11.67 -16.30
CA LYS A 210 -16.07 11.94 -17.73
C LYS A 210 -15.18 10.95 -18.48
N ALA A 211 -14.01 10.65 -17.94
CA ALA A 211 -13.11 9.66 -18.53
C ALA A 211 -13.76 8.27 -18.62
N ALA A 212 -14.49 7.85 -17.58
CA ALA A 212 -15.22 6.58 -17.60
C ALA A 212 -16.36 6.57 -18.64
N ASP A 213 -17.11 7.67 -18.76
CA ASP A 213 -18.17 7.84 -19.76
C ASP A 213 -17.60 7.81 -21.19
N GLU A 214 -16.38 8.29 -21.38
CA GLU A 214 -15.62 8.21 -22.64
C GLU A 214 -15.02 6.84 -22.91
N GLY A 215 -15.26 5.86 -22.03
CA GLY A 215 -14.74 4.48 -22.16
C GLY A 215 -13.27 4.31 -21.80
N LYS A 216 -12.64 5.28 -21.15
CA LYS A 216 -11.26 5.17 -20.68
C LYS A 216 -11.10 4.07 -19.65
N LYS A 217 -9.95 3.38 -19.69
CA LYS A 217 -9.59 2.36 -18.73
C LYS A 217 -8.90 2.98 -17.53
N ILE A 218 -9.41 2.72 -16.33
CA ILE A 218 -8.92 3.28 -15.07
C ILE A 218 -8.39 2.15 -14.18
N LEU A 219 -7.12 2.26 -13.76
CA LEU A 219 -6.47 1.36 -12.83
C LEU A 219 -6.35 2.02 -11.47
N PHE A 220 -6.92 1.41 -10.43
CA PHE A 220 -6.77 1.88 -9.06
C PHE A 220 -5.59 1.18 -8.39
N GLU A 221 -4.68 1.97 -7.84
CA GLU A 221 -3.50 1.51 -7.12
C GLU A 221 -3.69 1.67 -5.61
N ALA A 222 -3.74 0.53 -4.89
CA ALA A 222 -3.82 0.52 -3.43
C ALA A 222 -2.45 0.66 -2.77
N GLN A 223 -2.45 1.13 -1.55
CA GLN A 223 -1.35 0.96 -0.61
C GLN A 223 -1.65 -0.16 0.39
N LEU A 224 -0.59 -0.75 0.96
CA LEU A 224 -0.69 -1.78 2.00
C LEU A 224 -1.45 -3.03 1.51
N GLY A 225 -2.09 -3.76 2.40
CA GLY A 225 -2.86 -4.95 2.10
C GLY A 225 -4.07 -5.10 3.03
N ALA A 226 -4.92 -6.09 2.79
CA ALA A 226 -6.16 -6.32 3.51
C ALA A 226 -5.96 -6.41 5.03
N LEU A 227 -4.87 -7.05 5.46
CA LEU A 227 -4.57 -7.22 6.89
C LEU A 227 -4.07 -5.93 7.59
N ARG A 228 -3.87 -4.87 6.83
CA ARG A 228 -3.56 -3.51 7.33
C ARG A 228 -4.71 -2.53 7.12
N ASP A 229 -5.85 -2.99 6.62
CA ASP A 229 -7.07 -2.18 6.51
C ASP A 229 -7.59 -1.79 7.90
N ILE A 230 -8.14 -0.57 8.02
CA ILE A 230 -8.61 -0.07 9.32
C ILE A 230 -9.77 -0.90 9.90
N ASP A 231 -10.66 -1.42 9.03
CA ASP A 231 -11.86 -2.15 9.45
C ASP A 231 -11.67 -3.67 9.43
N TYR A 232 -10.92 -4.19 8.45
CA TYR A 232 -10.78 -5.63 8.19
C TYR A 232 -9.41 -6.20 8.56
N GLY A 233 -8.47 -5.36 8.97
CA GLY A 233 -7.11 -5.76 9.31
C GLY A 233 -6.96 -6.30 10.73
N ILE A 234 -5.72 -6.54 11.12
CA ILE A 234 -5.32 -7.07 12.44
C ILE A 234 -5.30 -5.95 13.50
N TYR A 235 -6.43 -5.30 13.71
CA TYR A 235 -6.58 -4.16 14.64
C TYR A 235 -6.02 -4.51 16.03
N PRO A 236 -5.25 -3.62 16.70
CA PRO A 236 -4.96 -2.23 16.32
C PRO A 236 -3.72 -2.03 15.43
N TYR A 237 -3.08 -3.08 14.95
CA TYR A 237 -1.88 -3.02 14.11
C TYR A 237 -2.22 -2.81 12.62
N THR A 238 -3.05 -1.81 12.35
CA THR A 238 -3.56 -1.44 11.02
C THR A 238 -3.01 -0.09 10.58
N SER A 239 -3.20 0.26 9.32
CA SER A 239 -3.18 1.66 8.88
C SER A 239 -4.50 2.33 9.25
N SER A 240 -4.57 3.65 9.16
CA SER A 240 -5.80 4.39 9.41
C SER A 240 -6.62 4.65 8.13
N SER A 241 -6.39 3.88 7.09
CA SER A 241 -7.07 4.03 5.80
C SER A 241 -7.70 2.72 5.32
N ASN A 242 -8.70 2.82 4.45
CA ASN A 242 -9.34 1.66 3.83
C ASN A 242 -8.55 1.20 2.60
N SER A 243 -7.87 0.07 2.72
CA SER A 243 -7.01 -0.51 1.69
C SER A 243 -7.70 -1.55 0.82
N ILE A 244 -8.98 -1.83 1.07
CA ILE A 244 -9.77 -2.80 0.30
C ILE A 244 -10.22 -2.24 -1.05
N ALA A 245 -10.38 -3.14 -2.04
CA ALA A 245 -10.76 -2.77 -3.41
C ALA A 245 -12.11 -2.04 -3.47
N ALA A 246 -13.07 -2.43 -2.67
CA ALA A 246 -14.39 -1.79 -2.61
C ALA A 246 -14.35 -0.28 -2.28
N PHE A 247 -13.28 0.20 -1.63
CA PHE A 247 -13.09 1.61 -1.33
C PHE A 247 -12.48 2.39 -2.51
N SER A 248 -11.98 1.73 -3.55
CA SER A 248 -11.23 2.39 -4.62
C SER A 248 -12.04 3.46 -5.35
N THR A 249 -13.27 3.16 -5.75
CA THR A 249 -14.16 4.12 -6.41
C THR A 249 -14.58 5.26 -5.49
N ILE A 250 -14.81 4.98 -4.20
CA ILE A 250 -15.11 5.99 -3.18
C ILE A 250 -13.92 6.93 -2.99
N GLY A 251 -12.74 6.35 -2.74
CA GLY A 251 -11.51 7.11 -2.50
C GLY A 251 -10.98 7.86 -3.72
N ALA A 252 -11.24 7.36 -4.93
CA ALA A 252 -10.95 8.08 -6.17
C ALA A 252 -11.94 9.23 -6.43
N GLY A 253 -13.16 9.16 -5.88
CA GLY A 253 -14.19 10.20 -6.01
C GLY A 253 -15.28 9.88 -7.04
N ILE A 254 -15.45 8.64 -7.41
CA ILE A 254 -16.47 8.15 -8.37
C ILE A 254 -17.30 7.00 -7.77
N PRO A 255 -17.96 7.21 -6.59
CA PRO A 255 -18.64 6.15 -5.85
C PRO A 255 -19.83 5.52 -6.58
N GLN A 256 -20.32 6.14 -7.63
CA GLN A 256 -21.41 5.63 -8.47
C GLN A 256 -20.99 4.51 -9.43
N LEU A 257 -19.67 4.30 -9.60
CA LEU A 257 -19.12 3.29 -10.50
C LEU A 257 -18.71 2.03 -9.73
N HIS A 258 -18.70 0.91 -10.44
CA HIS A 258 -18.31 -0.39 -9.89
C HIS A 258 -17.04 -0.90 -10.54
N LEU A 259 -16.24 -1.68 -9.80
CA LEU A 259 -15.07 -2.34 -10.35
C LEU A 259 -15.51 -3.51 -11.26
N ASP A 260 -14.83 -3.61 -12.41
CA ASP A 260 -14.93 -4.77 -13.30
C ASP A 260 -14.00 -5.89 -12.82
N GLU A 261 -12.82 -5.53 -12.25
CA GLU A 261 -11.81 -6.50 -11.83
C GLU A 261 -11.10 -6.02 -10.55
N SER A 262 -10.83 -6.96 -9.63
CA SER A 262 -9.98 -6.76 -8.45
C SER A 262 -8.82 -7.75 -8.52
N ILE A 263 -7.60 -7.27 -8.76
CA ILE A 263 -6.39 -8.09 -8.83
C ILE A 263 -5.70 -8.08 -7.47
N GLY A 264 -5.80 -9.19 -6.75
CA GLY A 264 -5.14 -9.38 -5.47
C GLY A 264 -3.66 -9.72 -5.66
N VAL A 265 -2.75 -8.93 -5.09
CA VAL A 265 -1.32 -9.23 -5.12
C VAL A 265 -0.92 -9.92 -3.83
N MET A 266 -0.22 -11.05 -3.93
CA MET A 266 0.37 -11.78 -2.81
C MET A 266 1.76 -12.32 -3.18
N LYS A 267 2.64 -12.48 -2.20
CA LYS A 267 3.92 -13.15 -2.40
C LYS A 267 3.75 -14.67 -2.32
N ALA A 268 4.66 -15.39 -2.93
CA ALA A 268 4.76 -16.85 -2.77
C ALA A 268 5.18 -17.27 -1.34
N TYR A 269 5.50 -16.34 -0.47
CA TYR A 269 5.74 -16.48 0.98
C TYR A 269 5.16 -15.26 1.70
N SER A 270 5.20 -15.21 3.01
CA SER A 270 4.62 -14.11 3.76
C SER A 270 5.67 -13.15 4.31
N THR A 271 5.35 -11.85 4.33
CA THR A 271 6.15 -10.83 5.00
C THR A 271 5.25 -9.86 5.77
N CYS A 272 5.79 -9.33 6.86
CA CYS A 272 5.09 -8.36 7.68
C CYS A 272 6.06 -7.24 8.11
N VAL A 273 5.63 -5.99 7.95
CA VAL A 273 6.31 -4.81 8.49
C VAL A 273 5.52 -4.26 9.67
N GLY A 274 6.20 -3.87 10.74
CA GLY A 274 5.56 -3.37 11.96
C GLY A 274 5.16 -4.49 12.92
N GLU A 275 4.46 -4.09 13.95
CA GLU A 275 4.08 -4.96 15.06
C GLU A 275 2.79 -5.73 14.78
N GLY A 276 2.39 -6.57 15.73
CA GLY A 276 1.18 -7.37 15.67
C GLY A 276 1.39 -8.83 15.32
N PRO A 277 0.33 -9.63 15.39
CA PRO A 277 0.39 -11.08 15.15
C PRO A 277 0.77 -11.39 13.70
N PHE A 278 1.72 -12.31 13.55
CA PHE A 278 2.18 -12.85 12.27
C PHE A 278 2.40 -14.35 12.45
N VAL A 279 1.34 -15.14 12.31
CA VAL A 279 1.26 -16.53 12.77
C VAL A 279 2.28 -17.44 12.09
N CYS A 280 2.52 -17.26 10.79
CA CYS A 280 3.45 -18.06 10.01
C CYS A 280 4.92 -17.60 10.08
N GLU A 281 5.29 -16.77 11.06
CA GLU A 281 6.65 -16.21 11.17
C GLU A 281 7.71 -17.30 11.34
N LEU A 282 8.78 -17.20 10.55
CA LEU A 282 9.96 -18.03 10.65
C LEU A 282 11.05 -17.30 11.46
N PHE A 283 11.63 -18.00 12.40
CA PHE A 283 12.65 -17.49 13.30
C PHE A 283 14.02 -18.13 13.04
N GLY A 284 15.08 -17.55 13.63
CA GLY A 284 16.42 -18.09 13.54
C GLY A 284 16.98 -18.09 12.13
N GLU A 285 17.76 -19.13 11.81
CA GLU A 285 18.50 -19.23 10.55
C GLU A 285 17.57 -19.32 9.32
N GLU A 286 16.48 -20.07 9.42
CA GLU A 286 15.51 -20.25 8.32
C GLU A 286 14.89 -18.91 7.91
N GLY A 287 14.44 -18.10 8.89
CA GLY A 287 13.91 -16.75 8.62
C GLY A 287 14.96 -15.82 8.04
N GLU A 288 16.22 -15.91 8.51
CA GLU A 288 17.30 -15.05 8.02
C GLU A 288 17.69 -15.40 6.58
N ILE A 289 17.72 -16.68 6.21
CA ILE A 289 17.98 -17.12 4.83
C ILE A 289 16.88 -16.57 3.90
N LEU A 290 15.60 -16.72 4.26
CA LEU A 290 14.48 -16.22 3.45
C LEU A 290 14.55 -14.70 3.31
N ARG A 291 14.86 -13.97 4.39
CA ARG A 291 15.00 -12.52 4.38
C ARG A 291 16.08 -12.03 3.41
N ARG A 292 17.26 -12.68 3.44
CA ARG A 292 18.36 -12.35 2.52
C ARG A 292 18.02 -12.71 1.07
N ALA A 293 17.50 -13.91 0.82
CA ALA A 293 17.11 -14.36 -0.51
C ALA A 293 16.07 -13.43 -1.14
N GLY A 294 15.05 -13.03 -0.37
CA GLY A 294 14.00 -12.12 -0.81
C GLY A 294 14.38 -10.64 -0.80
N ASN A 295 15.56 -10.27 -0.29
CA ASN A 295 15.95 -8.89 -0.01
C ASN A 295 14.86 -8.15 0.79
N GLU A 296 14.38 -8.79 1.88
CA GLU A 296 13.26 -8.33 2.67
C GLU A 296 13.70 -7.29 3.71
N TYR A 297 14.04 -6.11 3.21
CA TYR A 297 14.40 -4.91 3.98
C TYR A 297 13.56 -3.73 3.53
N GLY A 298 13.26 -2.80 4.44
CA GLY A 298 12.49 -1.61 4.13
C GLY A 298 13.24 -0.68 3.19
N ALA A 299 12.66 -0.32 2.04
CA ALA A 299 13.31 0.50 1.01
C ALA A 299 13.80 1.87 1.53
N ALA A 300 13.06 2.48 2.47
CA ALA A 300 13.40 3.79 3.03
C ALA A 300 14.27 3.72 4.29
N THR A 301 14.15 2.65 5.08
CA THR A 301 14.74 2.58 6.43
C THR A 301 15.80 1.48 6.57
N GLY A 302 15.89 0.56 5.62
CA GLY A 302 16.73 -0.65 5.73
C GLY A 302 16.28 -1.62 6.84
N ARG A 303 15.15 -1.36 7.53
CA ARG A 303 14.64 -2.21 8.62
C ARG A 303 14.32 -3.61 8.09
N PRO A 304 14.82 -4.69 8.74
CA PRO A 304 14.49 -6.05 8.34
C PRO A 304 12.98 -6.31 8.50
N ARG A 305 12.37 -6.91 7.47
CA ARG A 305 11.00 -7.37 7.53
C ARG A 305 10.92 -8.71 8.25
N ARG A 306 9.84 -8.95 8.95
CA ARG A 306 9.45 -10.27 9.44
C ARG A 306 9.06 -11.11 8.24
N VAL A 307 9.50 -12.36 8.19
CA VAL A 307 9.30 -13.28 7.07
C VAL A 307 8.67 -14.58 7.57
N GLY A 308 7.89 -15.24 6.74
CA GLY A 308 7.22 -16.48 7.10
C GLY A 308 6.88 -17.34 5.88
N GLY A 309 6.47 -18.58 6.10
CA GLY A 309 5.92 -19.43 5.05
C GLY A 309 4.66 -18.80 4.43
N PHE A 310 4.21 -19.33 3.28
CA PHE A 310 2.95 -18.88 2.71
C PHE A 310 1.79 -19.17 3.69
N ASP A 311 1.00 -18.17 4.02
CA ASP A 311 -0.12 -18.29 4.95
C ASP A 311 -1.44 -18.41 4.19
N VAL A 312 -1.95 -19.63 4.06
CA VAL A 312 -3.20 -19.94 3.36
C VAL A 312 -4.40 -19.28 4.05
N VAL A 313 -4.44 -19.29 5.39
CA VAL A 313 -5.58 -18.77 6.17
C VAL A 313 -5.69 -17.25 6.00
N ALA A 314 -4.56 -16.54 6.18
CA ALA A 314 -4.48 -15.10 6.01
C ALA A 314 -4.73 -14.69 4.56
N SER A 315 -4.13 -15.40 3.58
CA SER A 315 -4.26 -15.05 2.16
C SER A 315 -5.67 -15.31 1.62
N ARG A 316 -6.32 -16.40 2.03
CA ARG A 316 -7.72 -16.68 1.67
C ARG A 316 -8.66 -15.62 2.25
N TYR A 317 -8.46 -15.24 3.50
CA TYR A 317 -9.22 -14.15 4.12
C TYR A 317 -9.02 -12.83 3.38
N GLY A 318 -7.77 -12.45 3.13
CA GLY A 318 -7.45 -11.22 2.44
C GLY A 318 -7.98 -11.17 1.00
N ALA A 319 -7.86 -12.26 0.22
CA ALA A 319 -8.43 -12.35 -1.13
C ALA A 319 -9.95 -12.17 -1.12
N ARG A 320 -10.64 -12.78 -0.13
CA ARG A 320 -12.08 -12.63 0.06
C ARG A 320 -12.49 -11.20 0.41
N VAL A 321 -11.78 -10.57 1.35
CA VAL A 321 -12.06 -9.18 1.77
C VAL A 321 -11.82 -8.21 0.62
N GLN A 322 -10.80 -8.47 -0.20
CA GLN A 322 -10.51 -7.69 -1.40
C GLN A 322 -11.53 -7.94 -2.54
N GLY A 323 -12.40 -8.94 -2.42
CA GLY A 323 -13.25 -9.35 -3.54
C GLY A 323 -12.41 -9.69 -4.78
N ALA A 324 -11.25 -10.34 -4.57
CA ALA A 324 -10.31 -10.60 -5.66
C ALA A 324 -10.94 -11.51 -6.72
N THR A 325 -10.89 -11.06 -7.97
CA THR A 325 -11.34 -11.81 -9.16
C THR A 325 -10.18 -12.52 -9.86
N ALA A 326 -8.96 -12.05 -9.62
CA ALA A 326 -7.71 -12.64 -10.09
C ALA A 326 -6.59 -12.39 -9.07
N ILE A 327 -5.55 -13.23 -9.10
CA ILE A 327 -4.36 -13.12 -8.25
C ILE A 327 -3.13 -12.85 -9.10
N ALA A 328 -2.25 -11.97 -8.59
CA ALA A 328 -0.86 -11.84 -9.01
C ALA A 328 0.04 -12.40 -7.90
N LEU A 329 0.66 -13.54 -8.18
CA LEU A 329 1.62 -14.19 -7.28
C LEU A 329 3.02 -13.68 -7.57
N THR A 330 3.66 -13.05 -6.60
CA THR A 330 4.98 -12.43 -6.76
C THR A 330 6.08 -13.20 -6.04
N LYS A 331 7.32 -12.99 -6.48
CA LYS A 331 8.54 -13.52 -5.83
C LYS A 331 8.59 -15.06 -5.72
N LEU A 332 8.08 -15.75 -6.73
CA LEU A 332 8.16 -17.21 -6.80
C LEU A 332 9.62 -17.70 -6.93
N ASP A 333 10.44 -16.95 -7.68
CA ASP A 333 11.89 -17.15 -7.87
C ASP A 333 12.67 -17.26 -6.56
N ILE A 334 12.23 -16.53 -5.53
CA ILE A 334 12.90 -16.49 -4.23
C ILE A 334 12.87 -17.86 -3.52
N LEU A 335 11.90 -18.71 -3.83
CA LEU A 335 11.77 -20.02 -3.18
C LEU A 335 12.64 -21.12 -3.80
N SER A 336 13.36 -20.84 -4.88
CA SER A 336 14.18 -21.82 -5.62
C SER A 336 15.28 -22.49 -4.78
N TYR A 337 15.73 -21.89 -3.67
CA TYR A 337 16.76 -22.45 -2.81
C TYR A 337 16.25 -23.47 -1.77
N PHE A 338 14.94 -23.51 -1.50
CA PHE A 338 14.37 -24.42 -0.51
C PHE A 338 14.43 -25.89 -0.95
N ASP A 339 14.72 -26.80 -0.01
CA ASP A 339 14.46 -28.23 -0.18
C ASP A 339 12.98 -28.54 0.06
N LYS A 340 12.45 -27.97 1.12
CA LYS A 340 11.05 -28.07 1.54
C LYS A 340 10.50 -26.69 1.86
N ILE A 341 9.44 -26.29 1.19
CA ILE A 341 8.81 -24.98 1.33
C ILE A 341 7.71 -25.09 2.41
N PRO A 342 7.82 -24.37 3.53
CA PRO A 342 6.78 -24.36 4.57
C PRO A 342 5.55 -23.58 4.13
N VAL A 343 4.36 -24.18 4.27
CA VAL A 343 3.07 -23.55 4.00
C VAL A 343 2.19 -23.69 5.23
N CYS A 344 1.75 -22.58 5.80
CA CYS A 344 0.80 -22.56 6.92
C CYS A 344 -0.61 -22.77 6.36
N VAL A 345 -1.12 -24.00 6.53
CA VAL A 345 -2.39 -24.44 5.93
C VAL A 345 -3.60 -24.27 6.86
N ALA A 346 -3.37 -24.10 8.15
CA ALA A 346 -4.37 -23.87 9.18
C ALA A 346 -3.70 -23.25 10.41
N TYR A 347 -4.49 -22.78 11.35
CA TYR A 347 -4.04 -22.39 12.68
C TYR A 347 -4.47 -23.40 13.73
N GLU A 348 -3.72 -23.47 14.83
CA GLU A 348 -4.16 -24.14 16.06
C GLU A 348 -4.42 -23.07 17.12
N ILE A 349 -5.61 -23.06 17.70
CA ILE A 349 -6.03 -22.15 18.76
C ILE A 349 -6.69 -23.01 19.86
N ASP A 350 -6.17 -22.97 21.08
CA ASP A 350 -6.62 -23.73 22.23
C ASP A 350 -6.76 -25.26 21.92
N GLY A 351 -5.76 -25.80 21.18
CA GLY A 351 -5.70 -27.21 20.78
C GLY A 351 -6.68 -27.61 19.67
N LYS A 352 -7.37 -26.66 19.06
CA LYS A 352 -8.29 -26.89 17.93
C LYS A 352 -7.74 -26.35 16.64
N ARG A 353 -7.84 -27.14 15.58
CA ARG A 353 -7.51 -26.70 14.22
C ARG A 353 -8.57 -25.74 13.70
N VAL A 354 -8.15 -24.57 13.23
CA VAL A 354 -8.98 -23.50 12.70
C VAL A 354 -8.48 -23.13 11.31
N ASP A 355 -9.36 -23.02 10.34
CA ASP A 355 -9.05 -22.67 8.97
C ASP A 355 -9.67 -21.33 8.54
N THR A 356 -10.31 -20.62 9.46
CA THR A 356 -10.82 -19.26 9.30
C THR A 356 -9.92 -18.27 10.01
N PHE A 357 -9.73 -17.06 9.41
CA PHE A 357 -8.87 -16.04 9.99
C PHE A 357 -9.52 -15.44 11.26
N PRO A 358 -8.88 -15.59 12.43
CA PRO A 358 -9.43 -15.12 13.69
C PRO A 358 -9.14 -13.63 13.92
N THR A 359 -9.82 -13.04 14.90
CA THR A 359 -9.61 -11.62 15.30
C THR A 359 -9.21 -11.53 16.78
N GLY A 360 -8.64 -10.39 17.17
CA GLY A 360 -8.33 -10.08 18.57
C GLY A 360 -7.41 -11.08 19.25
N SER A 361 -7.73 -11.45 20.49
CA SER A 361 -6.89 -12.34 21.30
C SER A 361 -6.71 -13.75 20.71
N ALA A 362 -7.69 -14.25 19.96
CA ALA A 362 -7.61 -15.55 19.30
C ALA A 362 -6.48 -15.56 18.25
N LEU A 363 -6.30 -14.46 17.52
CA LEU A 363 -5.18 -14.32 16.57
C LEU A 363 -3.82 -14.28 17.28
N ASN A 364 -3.73 -13.61 18.42
CA ASN A 364 -2.50 -13.55 19.21
C ASN A 364 -2.06 -14.92 19.76
N ASN A 365 -3.01 -15.82 20.01
CA ASN A 365 -2.78 -17.17 20.54
C ASN A 365 -2.64 -18.23 19.44
N ALA A 366 -2.85 -17.86 18.18
CA ALA A 366 -2.79 -18.78 17.05
C ALA A 366 -1.37 -19.29 16.82
N LYS A 367 -1.26 -20.60 16.56
CA LYS A 367 -0.02 -21.27 16.15
C LYS A 367 -0.17 -21.80 14.73
N PRO A 368 0.90 -21.77 13.91
CA PRO A 368 0.82 -22.28 12.54
C PRO A 368 0.78 -23.81 12.51
N VAL A 369 -0.04 -24.35 11.61
CA VAL A 369 -0.04 -25.75 11.21
C VAL A 369 0.58 -25.82 9.82
N TYR A 370 1.78 -26.38 9.71
CA TYR A 370 2.54 -26.41 8.47
C TYR A 370 2.33 -27.71 7.69
N GLU A 371 2.26 -27.58 6.37
CA GLU A 371 2.54 -28.61 5.37
C GLU A 371 3.79 -28.18 4.58
N TYR A 372 4.57 -29.16 4.09
CA TYR A 372 5.82 -28.90 3.40
C TYR A 372 5.74 -29.38 1.96
N PHE A 373 6.05 -28.48 1.04
CA PHE A 373 6.09 -28.75 -0.40
C PHE A 373 7.52 -28.94 -0.87
N ASP A 374 7.73 -29.76 -1.88
CA ASP A 374 9.04 -29.92 -2.50
C ASP A 374 9.47 -28.61 -3.17
N GLY A 375 10.69 -28.17 -2.91
CA GLY A 375 11.33 -27.11 -3.65
C GLY A 375 11.73 -27.58 -5.05
N TRP A 376 11.93 -26.64 -5.97
CA TRP A 376 12.31 -26.97 -7.34
C TRP A 376 13.81 -26.84 -7.64
N LYS A 377 14.58 -26.15 -6.81
CA LYS A 377 16.04 -26.02 -6.90
C LYS A 377 16.59 -25.57 -8.27
N GLU A 378 15.74 -24.96 -9.08
CA GLU A 378 16.05 -24.48 -10.41
C GLU A 378 15.82 -22.97 -10.47
N ASP A 379 16.64 -22.27 -11.24
CA ASP A 379 16.39 -20.87 -11.57
C ASP A 379 15.22 -20.79 -12.57
N ILE A 380 14.19 -20.07 -12.19
CA ILE A 380 12.97 -19.89 -13.00
C ILE A 380 12.86 -18.48 -13.59
N SER A 381 13.89 -17.64 -13.43
CA SER A 381 13.85 -16.24 -13.86
C SER A 381 13.67 -16.04 -15.36
N ASP A 382 14.09 -17.02 -16.16
CA ASP A 382 13.96 -17.03 -17.60
C ASP A 382 12.67 -17.69 -18.12
N CYS A 383 11.85 -18.29 -17.25
CA CYS A 383 10.55 -18.85 -17.66
C CYS A 383 9.61 -17.73 -18.10
N ARG A 384 8.93 -17.92 -19.23
CA ARG A 384 7.97 -16.95 -19.80
C ARG A 384 6.58 -17.53 -19.99
N SER A 385 6.42 -18.84 -19.80
CA SER A 385 5.13 -19.54 -19.82
C SER A 385 5.00 -20.45 -18.60
N PHE A 386 3.75 -20.78 -18.23
CA PHE A 386 3.47 -21.69 -17.11
C PHE A 386 4.05 -23.09 -17.37
N ASP A 387 4.06 -23.54 -18.62
CA ASP A 387 4.55 -24.87 -19.01
C ASP A 387 6.06 -25.02 -18.80
N GLU A 388 6.83 -23.93 -18.88
CA GLU A 388 8.29 -23.93 -18.64
C GLU A 388 8.66 -24.06 -17.16
N LEU A 389 7.73 -23.84 -16.24
CA LEU A 389 8.00 -23.94 -14.81
C LEU A 389 8.25 -25.42 -14.42
N PRO A 390 9.16 -25.66 -13.44
CA PRO A 390 9.34 -26.99 -12.86
C PRO A 390 8.04 -27.57 -12.28
N GLU A 391 7.85 -28.87 -12.34
CA GLU A 391 6.64 -29.53 -11.84
C GLU A 391 6.36 -29.26 -10.35
N ALA A 392 7.39 -29.12 -9.52
CA ALA A 392 7.22 -28.76 -8.12
C ALA A 392 6.66 -27.33 -7.97
N ALA A 393 7.10 -26.38 -8.79
CA ALA A 393 6.60 -25.01 -8.79
C ALA A 393 5.14 -24.94 -9.27
N LYS A 394 4.79 -25.70 -10.34
CA LYS A 394 3.39 -25.82 -10.82
C LYS A 394 2.47 -26.36 -9.71
N LYS A 395 2.87 -27.47 -9.04
CA LYS A 395 2.10 -28.05 -7.93
C LYS A 395 1.91 -27.08 -6.78
N TYR A 396 2.93 -26.29 -6.47
CA TYR A 396 2.86 -25.25 -5.45
C TYR A 396 1.86 -24.15 -5.81
N ILE A 397 1.89 -23.67 -7.05
CA ILE A 397 0.95 -22.65 -7.57
C ILE A 397 -0.49 -23.20 -7.58
N ASP A 398 -0.70 -24.41 -8.09
CA ASP A 398 -2.04 -25.03 -8.18
C ASP A 398 -2.62 -25.31 -6.79
N PHE A 399 -1.77 -25.67 -5.81
CA PHE A 399 -2.19 -25.80 -4.42
C PHE A 399 -2.66 -24.45 -3.87
N ILE A 400 -1.89 -23.37 -4.04
CA ILE A 400 -2.26 -22.03 -3.59
C ILE A 400 -3.56 -21.61 -4.25
N GLU A 401 -3.67 -21.71 -5.57
CA GLU A 401 -4.88 -21.35 -6.33
C GLU A 401 -6.11 -22.08 -5.80
N THR A 402 -6.00 -23.40 -5.59
CA THR A 402 -7.09 -24.24 -5.04
C THR A 402 -7.49 -23.80 -3.63
N ARG A 403 -6.50 -23.49 -2.77
CA ARG A 403 -6.77 -23.14 -1.37
C ARG A 403 -7.30 -21.72 -1.20
N ILE A 404 -6.90 -20.80 -2.05
CA ILE A 404 -7.39 -19.41 -2.06
C ILE A 404 -8.75 -19.32 -2.74
N GLY A 405 -9.02 -20.17 -3.76
CA GLY A 405 -10.26 -20.21 -4.52
C GLY A 405 -10.38 -19.09 -5.57
N VAL A 406 -9.25 -18.51 -5.99
CA VAL A 406 -9.18 -17.44 -7.01
C VAL A 406 -8.03 -17.76 -7.95
N GLN A 407 -8.25 -17.64 -9.25
CA GLN A 407 -7.26 -17.93 -10.28
C GLN A 407 -5.99 -17.07 -10.12
N ILE A 408 -4.83 -17.71 -10.16
CA ILE A 408 -3.54 -17.04 -10.26
C ILE A 408 -3.27 -16.74 -11.73
N LYS A 409 -3.56 -15.50 -12.13
CA LYS A 409 -3.47 -15.03 -13.51
C LYS A 409 -2.07 -14.53 -13.87
N TYR A 410 -1.36 -13.94 -12.90
CA TYR A 410 -0.03 -13.39 -13.11
C TYR A 410 0.96 -14.02 -12.13
N ILE A 411 2.13 -14.46 -12.62
CA ILE A 411 3.17 -15.09 -11.81
C ILE A 411 4.49 -14.38 -12.08
N SER A 412 5.04 -13.74 -11.04
CA SER A 412 6.33 -13.07 -11.14
C SER A 412 7.46 -14.04 -10.78
N VAL A 413 8.37 -14.24 -11.71
CA VAL A 413 9.51 -15.17 -11.65
C VAL A 413 10.88 -14.49 -11.60
N GLY A 414 10.93 -13.17 -11.43
CA GLY A 414 12.18 -12.40 -11.33
C GLY A 414 11.89 -10.93 -11.00
N ALA A 415 12.92 -10.08 -10.93
CA ALA A 415 12.80 -8.68 -10.57
C ALA A 415 12.43 -7.76 -11.75
N GLU A 416 12.72 -8.18 -12.98
CA GLU A 416 12.55 -7.37 -14.18
C GLU A 416 11.09 -7.29 -14.63
N ARG A 417 10.73 -6.20 -15.33
CA ARG A 417 9.36 -5.95 -15.82
C ARG A 417 8.78 -7.16 -16.57
N ASP A 418 9.58 -7.76 -17.46
CA ASP A 418 9.13 -8.85 -18.34
C ASP A 418 9.18 -10.25 -17.70
N SER A 419 9.65 -10.35 -16.44
CA SER A 419 9.66 -11.60 -15.68
C SER A 419 8.30 -11.89 -15.03
N ILE A 420 7.22 -11.78 -15.83
CA ILE A 420 5.84 -12.09 -15.43
C ILE A 420 5.23 -13.04 -16.44
N ILE A 421 4.79 -14.20 -15.95
CA ILE A 421 4.01 -15.18 -16.72
C ILE A 421 2.54 -14.83 -16.57
N THR A 422 1.80 -14.80 -17.68
CA THR A 422 0.33 -14.65 -17.71
C THR A 422 -0.31 -15.99 -18.07
N ARG A 423 -1.33 -16.41 -17.27
CA ARG A 423 -2.12 -17.64 -17.46
C ARG A 423 -3.50 -17.34 -18.04
#